data_9577ed9473f5e7a4cc65e21f946726b6
#
_entry.id   9577ed9473f5e7a4cc65e21f946726b6
#
_cell.length_a   1.000
_cell.length_b   1.000
_cell.length_c   1.000
_cell.angle_alpha   90.00
_cell.angle_beta   90.00
_cell.angle_gamma   90.00
#
_symmetry.space_group_name_H-M   'P 1'
#
loop_
_entity.id
_entity.type
_entity.pdbx_description
1 polymer ?
#
loop_
_entity_poly.entity_id
_entity_poly.type
_entity_poly.pdbx_seq_one_letter_code
_entity_poly.pdbx_strand_id
1 'polypeptide(L)'
;MVIEESSVIAAACKAAKFWRNKGGFKTEILDFKKTGQVHFVFKGDKNKLFKFFNTIKPILYKDSNSLNSSMKARGGGILDIEILDKTNDIENYFQINSIFDTVDSMGANFINSCLEQFATTLKREAK
;
A
#
# COMPACT_ATOMS: atom_id res chain seq x y z
N MET A 1 15.88 15.96 8.27
CA MET A 1 14.56 15.46 7.83
C MET A 1 14.59 15.31 6.32
N VAL A 2 14.30 14.14 5.80
CA VAL A 2 14.31 13.86 4.36
C VAL A 2 12.86 13.83 3.89
N ILE A 3 12.52 14.65 2.90
CA ILE A 3 11.18 14.80 2.34
C ILE A 3 11.31 15.03 0.84
N GLU A 4 10.42 14.50 0.02
CA GLU A 4 10.49 14.60 -1.44
C GLU A 4 9.96 15.94 -1.98
N GLU A 5 9.10 16.66 -1.22
CA GLU A 5 8.51 17.93 -1.65
C GLU A 5 9.07 19.14 -0.89
N SER A 6 9.55 20.14 -1.62
CA SER A 6 10.16 21.35 -1.06
C SER A 6 9.21 22.18 -0.19
N SER A 7 7.91 22.22 -0.51
CA SER A 7 6.88 22.91 0.27
C SER A 7 6.74 22.33 1.68
N VAL A 8 6.86 21.00 1.80
CA VAL A 8 6.79 20.29 3.08
C VAL A 8 8.04 20.55 3.92
N ILE A 9 9.21 20.75 3.30
CA ILE A 9 10.46 21.09 4.00
C ILE A 9 10.28 22.38 4.80
N ALA A 10 9.73 23.43 4.21
CA ALA A 10 9.51 24.71 4.89
C ALA A 10 8.60 24.58 6.10
N ALA A 11 7.49 23.86 5.98
CA ALA A 11 6.56 23.58 7.07
C ALA A 11 7.21 22.75 8.18
N ALA A 12 7.93 21.71 7.83
CA ALA A 12 8.65 20.84 8.76
C ALA A 12 9.75 21.59 9.52
N CYS A 13 10.53 22.44 8.82
CA CYS A 13 11.56 23.29 9.44
C CYS A 13 10.94 24.30 10.43
N LYS A 14 9.79 24.90 10.09
CA LYS A 14 9.05 25.80 10.98
C LYS A 14 8.59 25.07 12.25
N ALA A 15 8.03 23.88 12.11
CA ALA A 15 7.63 23.06 13.24
C ALA A 15 8.84 22.64 14.10
N ALA A 16 9.92 22.20 13.48
CA ALA A 16 11.15 21.82 14.18
C ALA A 16 11.75 23.01 14.97
N LYS A 17 11.77 24.21 14.38
CA LYS A 17 12.21 25.44 15.07
C LYS A 17 11.36 25.74 16.31
N PHE A 18 10.04 25.59 16.22
CA PHE A 18 9.13 25.79 17.34
C PHE A 18 9.38 24.83 18.51
N TRP A 19 9.61 23.55 18.19
CA TRP A 19 9.80 22.50 19.20
C TRP A 19 11.24 22.40 19.75
N ARG A 20 12.23 23.03 19.08
CA ARG A 20 13.65 22.92 19.43
C ARG A 20 13.94 23.16 20.90
N ASN A 21 13.37 24.22 21.47
CA ASN A 21 13.59 24.61 22.87
C ASN A 21 12.61 23.94 23.86
N LYS A 22 11.76 23.00 23.36
CA LYS A 22 10.75 22.27 24.14
C LYS A 22 11.06 20.77 24.17
N GLY A 23 12.32 20.38 23.90
CA GLY A 23 12.77 18.98 23.90
C GLY A 23 12.83 18.35 22.51
N GLY A 24 12.42 19.07 21.45
CA GLY A 24 12.49 18.58 20.08
C GLY A 24 11.53 17.42 19.77
N PHE A 25 11.75 16.77 18.62
CA PHE A 25 11.06 15.53 18.26
C PHE A 25 11.89 14.31 18.72
N LYS A 26 11.20 13.32 19.24
CA LYS A 26 11.76 11.99 19.46
C LYS A 26 11.15 11.04 18.43
N THR A 27 11.94 10.21 17.81
CA THR A 27 11.51 9.26 16.78
C THR A 27 11.96 7.86 17.14
N GLU A 28 11.10 6.91 16.86
CA GLU A 28 11.37 5.48 16.97
C GLU A 28 10.93 4.83 15.66
N ILE A 29 11.77 3.95 15.10
CA ILE A 29 11.44 3.20 13.91
C ILE A 29 10.77 1.90 14.37
N LEU A 30 9.46 1.77 14.08
CA LEU A 30 8.68 0.59 14.44
C LEU A 30 8.75 -0.48 13.34
N ASP A 31 8.68 -0.08 12.08
CA ASP A 31 8.75 -0.98 10.93
C ASP A 31 9.14 -0.20 9.66
N PHE A 32 9.63 -0.91 8.64
CA PHE A 32 9.94 -0.37 7.30
C PHE A 32 8.87 -0.67 6.26
N LYS A 33 7.85 -1.45 6.63
CA LYS A 33 6.77 -1.85 5.72
C LYS A 33 5.84 -0.69 5.42
N LYS A 34 5.38 -0.65 4.18
CA LYS A 34 4.39 0.32 3.70
C LYS A 34 3.15 -0.42 3.23
N THR A 35 2.00 0.19 3.46
CA THR A 35 0.71 -0.38 3.10
C THR A 35 0.09 0.39 1.96
N GLY A 36 -0.45 -0.34 0.98
CA GLY A 36 -1.28 0.20 -0.08
C GLY A 36 -2.60 -0.54 -0.18
N GLN A 37 -3.67 0.15 -0.58
CA GLN A 37 -5.02 -0.43 -0.55
C GLN A 37 -5.78 -0.18 -1.86
N VAL A 38 -6.51 -1.20 -2.32
CA VAL A 38 -7.54 -1.07 -3.36
C VAL A 38 -8.89 -1.25 -2.70
N HIS A 39 -9.72 -0.23 -2.80
CA HIS A 39 -11.05 -0.18 -2.20
C HIS A 39 -12.11 -0.60 -3.21
N PHE A 40 -13.07 -1.43 -2.81
CA PHE A 40 -14.16 -1.84 -3.68
C PHE A 40 -15.43 -2.24 -2.90
N VAL A 41 -16.54 -2.25 -3.60
CA VAL A 41 -17.84 -2.69 -3.09
C VAL A 41 -18.22 -4.01 -3.79
N PHE A 42 -18.67 -4.99 -3.01
CA PHE A 42 -19.15 -6.27 -3.52
C PHE A 42 -20.48 -6.65 -2.88
N LYS A 43 -21.51 -6.76 -3.73
CA LYS A 43 -22.91 -7.11 -3.31
C LYS A 43 -23.18 -8.59 -3.51
N GLY A 44 -22.44 -9.46 -2.84
CA GLY A 44 -22.59 -10.91 -2.99
C GLY A 44 -22.21 -11.67 -1.73
N ASP A 45 -22.12 -12.99 -1.87
CA ASP A 45 -21.72 -13.88 -0.78
C ASP A 45 -20.22 -13.69 -0.45
N LYS A 46 -19.92 -13.32 0.79
CA LYS A 46 -18.55 -13.11 1.28
C LYS A 46 -17.66 -14.33 1.08
N ASN A 47 -18.18 -15.54 1.32
CA ASN A 47 -17.38 -16.76 1.20
C ASN A 47 -16.97 -17.00 -0.26
N LYS A 48 -17.84 -16.66 -1.21
CA LYS A 48 -17.51 -16.70 -2.64
C LYS A 48 -16.43 -15.69 -2.98
N LEU A 49 -16.51 -14.47 -2.43
CA LEU A 49 -15.50 -13.44 -2.60
C LEU A 49 -14.13 -13.89 -2.08
N PHE A 50 -14.06 -14.45 -0.88
CA PHE A 50 -12.80 -14.93 -0.31
C PHE A 50 -12.20 -16.10 -1.11
N LYS A 51 -13.05 -17.04 -1.57
CA LYS A 51 -12.59 -18.13 -2.46
C LYS A 51 -12.06 -17.58 -3.79
N PHE A 52 -12.78 -16.65 -4.39
CA PHE A 52 -12.36 -15.96 -5.61
C PHE A 52 -11.02 -15.25 -5.40
N PHE A 53 -10.87 -14.48 -4.30
CA PHE A 53 -9.62 -13.81 -3.99
C PHE A 53 -8.44 -14.78 -3.89
N ASN A 54 -8.61 -15.90 -3.20
CA ASN A 54 -7.57 -16.92 -3.10
C ASN A 54 -7.16 -17.47 -4.49
N THR A 55 -8.11 -17.58 -5.42
CA THR A 55 -7.84 -18.01 -6.80
C THR A 55 -7.05 -16.96 -7.57
N ILE A 56 -7.38 -15.67 -7.40
CA ILE A 56 -6.74 -14.58 -8.15
C ILE A 56 -5.44 -14.07 -7.50
N LYS A 57 -5.19 -14.36 -6.22
CA LYS A 57 -3.97 -13.88 -5.51
C LYS A 57 -2.67 -14.21 -6.27
N PRO A 58 -2.45 -15.43 -6.80
CA PRO A 58 -1.28 -15.72 -7.63
C PRO A 58 -1.22 -14.90 -8.94
N ILE A 59 -2.40 -14.58 -9.52
CA ILE A 59 -2.50 -13.78 -10.74
C ILE A 59 -2.11 -12.32 -10.44
N LEU A 60 -2.52 -11.77 -9.29
CA LEU A 60 -2.11 -10.43 -8.85
C LEU A 60 -0.59 -10.30 -8.79
N TYR A 61 0.10 -11.29 -8.20
CA TYR A 61 1.57 -11.32 -8.17
C TYR A 61 2.18 -11.42 -9.56
N LYS A 62 1.63 -12.28 -10.42
CA LYS A 62 2.12 -12.51 -11.77
C LYS A 62 2.00 -11.26 -12.64
N ASP A 63 0.84 -10.62 -12.63
CA ASP A 63 0.56 -9.43 -13.45
C ASP A 63 1.38 -8.21 -13.00
N SER A 64 1.74 -8.16 -11.72
CA SER A 64 2.59 -7.09 -11.18
C SER A 64 4.09 -7.38 -11.26
N ASN A 65 4.50 -8.52 -11.79
CA ASN A 65 5.89 -8.94 -11.76
C ASN A 65 6.83 -7.99 -12.53
N SER A 66 6.40 -7.42 -13.64
CA SER A 66 7.19 -6.44 -14.40
C SER A 66 7.45 -5.16 -13.60
N LEU A 67 6.44 -4.67 -12.87
CA LEU A 67 6.54 -3.51 -11.99
C LEU A 67 7.42 -3.80 -10.77
N ASN A 68 7.32 -5.02 -10.25
CA ASN A 68 8.01 -5.45 -9.03
C ASN A 68 9.49 -5.83 -9.26
N SER A 69 9.89 -6.12 -10.49
CA SER A 69 11.23 -6.66 -10.83
C SER A 69 12.37 -5.72 -10.40
N SER A 70 12.25 -4.43 -10.68
CA SER A 70 13.29 -3.45 -10.32
C SER A 70 13.36 -3.20 -8.81
N MET A 71 12.25 -3.30 -8.10
CA MET A 71 12.22 -3.17 -6.64
C MET A 71 12.79 -4.44 -5.98
N LYS A 72 12.47 -5.63 -6.50
CA LYS A 72 13.07 -6.90 -6.06
C LYS A 72 14.58 -6.93 -6.26
N ALA A 73 15.08 -6.41 -7.38
CA ALA A 73 16.51 -6.33 -7.63
C ALA A 73 17.26 -5.48 -6.60
N ARG A 74 16.57 -4.56 -5.91
CA ARG A 74 17.08 -3.73 -4.81
C ARG A 74 16.83 -4.33 -3.42
N GLY A 75 16.21 -5.50 -3.34
CA GLY A 75 15.91 -6.20 -2.09
C GLY A 75 14.53 -5.92 -1.48
N GLY A 76 13.71 -5.11 -2.13
CA GLY A 76 12.32 -4.81 -1.70
C GLY A 76 11.27 -5.54 -2.54
N GLY A 77 10.08 -4.97 -2.61
CA GLY A 77 8.96 -5.44 -3.44
C GLY A 77 7.67 -5.67 -2.69
N ILE A 78 6.74 -6.39 -3.32
CA ILE A 78 5.48 -6.81 -2.72
C ILE A 78 5.75 -7.95 -1.73
N LEU A 79 5.44 -7.73 -0.45
CA LEU A 79 5.63 -8.72 0.61
C LEU A 79 4.40 -9.60 0.79
N ASP A 80 3.20 -8.99 0.83
CA ASP A 80 1.95 -9.74 0.92
C ASP A 80 0.78 -8.98 0.30
N ILE A 81 -0.27 -9.74 -0.05
CA ILE A 81 -1.55 -9.23 -0.56
C ILE A 81 -2.65 -9.99 0.18
N GLU A 82 -3.56 -9.30 0.83
CA GLU A 82 -4.67 -9.86 1.58
C GLU A 82 -5.98 -9.15 1.25
N ILE A 83 -7.12 -9.79 1.53
CA ILE A 83 -8.44 -9.17 1.45
C ILE A 83 -8.94 -8.89 2.86
N LEU A 84 -9.39 -7.67 3.10
CA LEU A 84 -9.99 -7.23 4.36
C LEU A 84 -11.49 -7.04 4.19
N ASP A 85 -12.25 -7.65 5.10
CA ASP A 85 -13.69 -7.40 5.26
C ASP A 85 -13.88 -6.14 6.10
N LYS A 86 -14.45 -5.12 5.51
CA LYS A 86 -14.78 -3.84 6.14
C LYS A 86 -16.31 -3.62 6.22
N THR A 87 -17.10 -4.66 6.10
CA THR A 87 -18.57 -4.58 6.09
C THR A 87 -19.14 -4.16 7.44
N ASN A 88 -18.38 -4.22 8.53
CA ASN A 88 -18.77 -3.66 9.81
C ASN A 88 -18.73 -2.12 9.83
N ASP A 89 -17.88 -1.53 8.99
CA ASP A 89 -17.70 -0.08 8.90
C ASP A 89 -18.64 0.50 7.84
N ILE A 90 -18.68 -0.13 6.66
CA ILE A 90 -19.51 0.28 5.52
C ILE A 90 -20.09 -0.97 4.85
N GLU A 91 -21.38 -0.96 4.58
CA GLU A 91 -22.09 -2.08 3.94
C GLU A 91 -21.44 -2.48 2.60
N ASN A 92 -21.21 -3.78 2.40
CA ASN A 92 -20.62 -4.36 1.19
C ASN A 92 -19.19 -3.88 0.84
N TYR A 93 -18.48 -3.29 1.79
CA TYR A 93 -17.17 -2.69 1.56
C TYR A 93 -16.03 -3.65 1.91
N PHE A 94 -15.08 -3.74 0.99
CA PHE A 94 -13.88 -4.58 1.10
C PHE A 94 -12.63 -3.84 0.62
N GLN A 95 -11.47 -4.31 1.04
CA GLN A 95 -10.19 -3.79 0.62
C GLN A 95 -9.26 -4.94 0.22
N ILE A 96 -8.53 -4.78 -0.89
CA ILE A 96 -7.27 -5.51 -1.08
C ILE A 96 -6.20 -4.68 -0.38
N ASN A 97 -5.61 -5.23 0.67
CA ASN A 97 -4.53 -4.64 1.42
C ASN A 97 -3.21 -5.29 1.01
N SER A 98 -2.23 -4.48 0.67
CA SER A 98 -0.92 -4.99 0.23
C SER A 98 0.19 -4.37 1.03
N ILE A 99 1.15 -5.19 1.38
CA ILE A 99 2.33 -4.81 2.17
C ILE A 99 3.53 -4.78 1.23
N PHE A 100 4.28 -3.70 1.29
CA PHE A 100 5.43 -3.43 0.44
C PHE A 100 6.68 -3.12 1.27
N ASP A 101 7.81 -3.56 0.77
CA ASP A 101 9.12 -3.04 1.13
C ASP A 101 9.65 -2.20 -0.05
N THR A 102 9.94 -0.95 0.21
CA THR A 102 10.48 -0.03 -0.82
C THR A 102 11.94 0.35 -0.56
N VAL A 103 12.59 -0.39 0.32
CA VAL A 103 13.98 -0.14 0.75
C VAL A 103 14.10 1.32 1.23
N ASP A 104 15.08 2.07 0.76
CA ASP A 104 15.34 3.46 1.17
C ASP A 104 14.48 4.50 0.43
N SER A 105 13.58 4.07 -0.47
CA SER A 105 12.72 5.00 -1.21
C SER A 105 11.36 5.20 -0.53
N MET A 106 10.71 6.36 -0.77
CA MET A 106 9.31 6.57 -0.41
C MET A 106 8.41 5.56 -1.13
N GLY A 107 8.69 5.27 -2.39
CA GLY A 107 8.08 4.21 -3.17
C GLY A 107 6.64 4.47 -3.63
N ALA A 108 6.13 5.70 -3.52
CA ALA A 108 4.73 6.02 -3.84
C ALA A 108 4.33 5.63 -5.26
N ASN A 109 5.14 5.97 -6.26
CA ASN A 109 4.87 5.62 -7.65
C ASN A 109 4.84 4.11 -7.88
N PHE A 110 5.78 3.38 -7.29
CA PHE A 110 5.82 1.92 -7.35
C PHE A 110 4.56 1.30 -6.74
N ILE A 111 4.21 1.72 -5.53
CA ILE A 111 3.02 1.24 -4.81
C ILE A 111 1.76 1.53 -5.62
N ASN A 112 1.57 2.77 -6.07
CA ASN A 112 0.40 3.17 -6.86
C ASN A 112 0.28 2.35 -8.15
N SER A 113 1.37 2.15 -8.89
CA SER A 113 1.35 1.33 -10.11
C SER A 113 0.95 -0.13 -9.82
N CYS A 114 1.42 -0.71 -8.71
CA CYS A 114 1.00 -2.04 -8.28
C CYS A 114 -0.49 -2.09 -7.93
N LEU A 115 -1.00 -1.09 -7.20
CA LEU A 115 -2.42 -1.03 -6.81
C LEU A 115 -3.34 -0.85 -8.02
N GLU A 116 -2.95 -0.03 -9.00
CA GLU A 116 -3.67 0.12 -10.28
C GLU A 116 -3.70 -1.20 -11.06
N GLN A 117 -2.58 -1.94 -11.08
CA GLN A 117 -2.53 -3.26 -11.68
C GLN A 117 -3.44 -4.25 -10.95
N PHE A 118 -3.46 -4.25 -9.62
CA PHE A 118 -4.37 -5.09 -8.84
C PHE A 118 -5.84 -4.78 -9.14
N ALA A 119 -6.21 -3.50 -9.21
CA ALA A 119 -7.57 -3.09 -9.57
C ALA A 119 -7.95 -3.55 -10.99
N THR A 120 -7.02 -3.47 -11.93
CA THR A 120 -7.21 -3.93 -13.31
C THR A 120 -7.40 -5.44 -13.38
N THR A 121 -6.54 -6.21 -12.68
CA THR A 121 -6.63 -7.66 -12.61
C THR A 121 -7.94 -8.09 -11.93
N LEU A 122 -8.29 -7.47 -10.78
CA LEU A 122 -9.56 -7.74 -10.09
C LEU A 122 -10.77 -7.56 -11.02
N LYS A 123 -10.83 -6.44 -11.76
CA LYS A 123 -11.91 -6.17 -12.72
C LYS A 123 -11.96 -7.15 -13.88
N ARG A 124 -10.81 -7.64 -14.35
CA ARG A 124 -10.71 -8.61 -15.43
C ARG A 124 -11.21 -9.98 -15.01
N GLU A 125 -10.78 -10.44 -13.84
CA GLU A 125 -11.09 -11.78 -13.33
C GLU A 125 -12.50 -11.88 -12.71
N ALA A 126 -13.12 -10.74 -12.33
CA ALA A 126 -14.48 -10.69 -11.77
C ALA A 126 -15.59 -10.72 -12.83
N LYS A 127 -15.28 -10.84 -14.12
CA LYS A 127 -16.25 -10.99 -15.21
C LYS A 127 -16.63 -12.47 -15.39
#